data_4eec6d6257ea51f75f0ce4e1f0ef972b
#
_entry.id   4eec6d6257ea51f75f0ce4e1f0ef972b
#
_cell.length_a   1.000
_cell.length_b   1.000
_cell.length_c   1.000
_cell.angle_alpha   90.00
_cell.angle_beta   90.00
_cell.angle_gamma   90.00
#
_symmetry.space_group_name_H-M   'P 1'
#
loop_
_entity.id
_entity.type
_entity.pdbx_description
1 polymer ?
#
loop_
_entity_poly.entity_id
_entity_poly.type
_entity_poly.pdbx_seq_one_letter_code
_entity_poly.pdbx_strand_id
1 'polypeptide(L)'
;MNYKIKFTLIDKSIIFFEDWLMVILFSLASLLGVYQVILRYVFSMGDDWVEAYMITLVVYAALIAASVAVRRKVHVELDVVVKLFPLKTQWYIMLCSYSLCLLYVFALWIFGLMFVNQVILYDDVNILSDLPEWIHYLCVPIGMGLMSIRYAQELVILFKKGPMTTDKIRKI
;
A
#
# COMPACT_ATOMS: atom_id res chain seq x y z
N MET A 1 17.58 20.48 9.96
CA MET A 1 16.42 21.07 10.67
C MET A 1 15.26 20.10 10.52
N ASN A 2 14.98 19.34 11.60
CA ASN A 2 13.94 18.31 11.64
C ASN A 2 12.56 18.96 11.46
N TYR A 3 12.02 18.95 10.25
CA TYR A 3 10.59 19.10 10.04
C TYR A 3 9.89 17.80 10.49
N LYS A 4 9.88 17.55 11.79
CA LYS A 4 8.83 16.75 12.40
C LYS A 4 7.55 17.55 12.20
N ILE A 5 6.85 17.32 11.06
CA ILE A 5 5.44 17.67 11.00
C ILE A 5 4.88 16.98 12.24
N LYS A 6 4.27 17.76 13.14
CA LYS A 6 3.53 17.20 14.27
C LYS A 6 2.45 16.31 13.64
N PHE A 7 2.77 15.02 13.49
CA PHE A 7 1.75 14.04 13.23
C PHE A 7 0.74 14.17 14.37
N THR A 8 -0.46 14.54 14.04
CA THR A 8 -1.57 14.57 15.00
C THR A 8 -1.66 13.20 15.65
N LEU A 9 -2.17 13.13 16.89
CA LEU A 9 -2.34 11.84 17.60
C LEU A 9 -3.08 10.81 16.73
N ILE A 10 -4.00 11.28 15.89
CA ILE A 10 -4.75 10.49 14.90
C ILE A 10 -3.80 9.81 13.90
N ASP A 11 -2.80 10.53 13.36
CA ASP A 11 -1.84 9.95 12.42
C ASP A 11 -1.00 8.85 13.05
N LYS A 12 -0.61 9.01 14.32
CA LYS A 12 0.16 7.98 15.05
C LYS A 12 -0.66 6.70 15.28
N SER A 13 -1.94 6.85 15.60
CA SER A 13 -2.83 5.71 15.79
C SER A 13 -3.08 4.94 14.49
N ILE A 14 -3.28 5.66 13.39
CA ILE A 14 -3.45 5.03 12.06
C ILE A 14 -2.17 4.29 11.66
N ILE A 15 -1.00 4.90 11.86
CA ILE A 15 0.30 4.31 11.57
C ILE A 15 0.50 3.01 12.35
N PHE A 16 0.21 3.04 13.64
CA PHE A 16 0.33 1.86 14.49
C PHE A 16 -0.62 0.74 14.04
N PHE A 17 -1.85 1.10 13.70
CA PHE A 17 -2.84 0.15 13.21
C PHE A 17 -2.44 -0.47 11.87
N GLU A 18 -1.96 0.32 10.91
CA GLU A 18 -1.47 -0.18 9.60
C GLU A 18 -0.30 -1.17 9.78
N ASP A 19 0.70 -0.80 10.60
CA ASP A 19 1.88 -1.63 10.83
C ASP A 19 1.51 -2.97 11.49
N TRP A 20 0.63 -2.97 12.50
CA TRP A 20 0.17 -4.19 13.15
C TRP A 20 -0.74 -5.03 12.27
N LEU A 21 -1.66 -4.40 11.54
CA LEU A 21 -2.57 -5.10 10.64
C LEU A 21 -1.79 -5.87 9.56
N MET A 22 -0.79 -5.23 8.95
CA MET A 22 0.10 -5.89 7.97
C MET A 22 0.78 -7.12 8.56
N VAL A 23 1.36 -7.00 9.78
CA VAL A 23 2.07 -8.09 10.44
C VAL A 23 1.12 -9.26 10.76
N ILE A 24 -0.07 -8.96 11.29
CA ILE A 24 -1.07 -9.97 11.65
C ILE A 24 -1.54 -10.72 10.40
N LEU A 25 -1.91 -9.99 9.34
CA LEU A 25 -2.40 -10.60 8.09
C LEU A 25 -1.33 -11.50 7.45
N PHE A 26 -0.09 -11.02 7.39
CA PHE A 26 1.01 -11.81 6.83
C PHE A 26 1.35 -13.03 7.68
N SER A 27 1.33 -12.89 9.01
CA SER A 27 1.57 -14.03 9.93
C SER A 27 0.49 -15.09 9.80
N LEU A 28 -0.78 -14.67 9.73
CA LEU A 28 -1.91 -15.58 9.51
C LEU A 28 -1.80 -16.31 8.16
N ALA A 29 -1.48 -15.58 7.10
CA ALA A 29 -1.27 -16.18 5.78
C ALA A 29 -0.13 -17.20 5.78
N SER A 30 0.99 -16.89 6.47
CA SER A 30 2.11 -17.78 6.60
C SER A 30 1.77 -19.05 7.39
N LEU A 31 0.99 -18.92 8.46
CA LEU A 31 0.52 -20.07 9.24
C LEU A 31 -0.42 -20.97 8.41
N LEU A 32 -1.34 -20.37 7.64
CA LEU A 32 -2.20 -21.13 6.73
C LEU A 32 -1.38 -21.82 5.64
N GLY A 33 -0.34 -21.18 5.12
CA GLY A 33 0.55 -21.80 4.16
C GLY A 33 1.28 -23.03 4.72
N VAL A 34 1.81 -22.94 5.93
CA VAL A 34 2.42 -24.10 6.62
C VAL A 34 1.40 -25.20 6.87
N TYR A 35 0.20 -24.84 7.32
CA TYR A 35 -0.89 -25.79 7.54
C TYR A 35 -1.25 -26.52 6.24
N GLN A 36 -1.40 -25.82 5.12
CA GLN A 36 -1.70 -26.39 3.82
C GLN A 36 -0.61 -27.37 3.35
N VAL A 37 0.67 -27.02 3.55
CA VAL A 37 1.78 -27.90 3.22
C VAL A 37 1.72 -29.19 4.05
N ILE A 38 1.45 -29.10 5.35
CA ILE A 38 1.33 -30.28 6.22
C ILE A 38 0.16 -31.15 5.78
N LEU A 39 -1.02 -30.58 5.52
CA LEU A 39 -2.18 -31.33 5.06
C LEU A 39 -1.88 -32.08 3.76
N ARG A 40 -1.26 -31.40 2.80
CA ARG A 40 -0.99 -31.96 1.48
C ARG A 40 0.05 -33.07 1.49
N TYR A 41 1.15 -32.90 2.25
CA TYR A 41 2.28 -33.83 2.22
C TYR A 41 2.21 -34.93 3.31
N VAL A 42 1.63 -34.64 4.47
CA VAL A 42 1.54 -35.64 5.56
C VAL A 42 0.24 -36.43 5.49
N PHE A 43 -0.87 -35.73 5.21
CA PHE A 43 -2.20 -36.36 5.21
C PHE A 43 -2.72 -36.69 3.81
N SER A 44 -2.02 -36.31 2.72
CA SER A 44 -2.47 -36.46 1.34
C SER A 44 -3.86 -35.86 1.10
N MET A 45 -4.26 -34.88 1.90
CA MET A 45 -5.51 -34.12 1.83
C MET A 45 -5.17 -32.71 1.37
N GLY A 46 -5.84 -32.21 0.34
CA GLY A 46 -5.72 -30.82 -0.11
C GLY A 46 -7.08 -30.14 0.10
N ASP A 47 -7.08 -29.07 0.88
CA ASP A 47 -8.29 -28.26 1.06
C ASP A 47 -8.14 -26.97 0.23
N ASP A 48 -8.89 -26.84 -0.84
CA ASP A 48 -8.81 -25.69 -1.76
C ASP A 48 -9.22 -24.37 -1.09
N TRP A 49 -10.10 -24.42 -0.08
CA TRP A 49 -10.52 -23.25 0.68
C TRP A 49 -9.35 -22.59 1.46
N VAL A 50 -8.42 -23.39 1.98
CA VAL A 50 -7.24 -22.87 2.70
C VAL A 50 -6.37 -22.04 1.77
N GLU A 51 -6.20 -22.51 0.52
CA GLU A 51 -5.43 -21.79 -0.50
C GLU A 51 -6.09 -20.45 -0.85
N ALA A 52 -7.41 -20.42 -1.04
CA ALA A 52 -8.16 -19.20 -1.33
C ALA A 52 -8.01 -18.16 -0.22
N TYR A 53 -8.13 -18.57 1.05
CA TYR A 53 -7.95 -17.66 2.19
C TYR A 53 -6.51 -17.17 2.33
N MET A 54 -5.52 -18.06 2.14
CA MET A 54 -4.11 -17.70 2.20
C MET A 54 -3.77 -16.64 1.17
N ILE A 55 -4.17 -16.82 -0.10
CA ILE A 55 -3.95 -15.85 -1.17
C ILE A 55 -4.59 -14.52 -0.84
N THR A 56 -5.83 -14.53 -0.37
CA THR A 56 -6.55 -13.31 0.01
C THR A 56 -5.81 -12.53 1.09
N LEU A 57 -5.39 -13.19 2.16
CA LEU A 57 -4.65 -12.57 3.26
C LEU A 57 -3.30 -12.00 2.82
N VAL A 58 -2.58 -12.71 1.94
CA VAL A 58 -1.32 -12.21 1.37
C VAL A 58 -1.55 -10.95 0.55
N VAL A 59 -2.59 -10.91 -0.29
CA VAL A 59 -2.88 -9.73 -1.12
C VAL A 59 -3.28 -8.54 -0.25
N TYR A 60 -4.13 -8.73 0.77
CA TYR A 60 -4.45 -7.67 1.74
C TYR A 60 -3.18 -7.14 2.44
N ALA A 61 -2.35 -8.04 2.94
CA ALA A 61 -1.10 -7.67 3.60
C ALA A 61 -0.15 -6.90 2.67
N ALA A 62 -0.02 -7.35 1.40
CA ALA A 62 0.84 -6.73 0.41
C ALA A 62 0.40 -5.30 0.05
N LEU A 63 -0.91 -5.08 -0.13
CA LEU A 63 -1.45 -3.75 -0.45
C LEU A 63 -1.33 -2.78 0.73
N ILE A 64 -1.54 -3.23 1.96
CA ILE A 64 -1.30 -2.42 3.15
C ILE A 64 0.20 -2.13 3.31
N ALA A 65 1.07 -3.12 3.09
CA ALA A 65 2.51 -2.94 3.10
C ALA A 65 2.98 -1.93 2.06
N ALA A 66 2.37 -1.92 0.87
CA ALA A 66 2.66 -0.93 -0.16
C ALA A 66 2.34 0.51 0.30
N SER A 67 1.21 0.72 1.01
CA SER A 67 0.89 2.01 1.63
C SER A 67 1.94 2.43 2.67
N VAL A 68 2.38 1.49 3.52
CA VAL A 68 3.44 1.72 4.51
C VAL A 68 4.78 2.04 3.84
N ALA A 69 5.09 1.39 2.71
CA ALA A 69 6.32 1.64 1.95
C ALA A 69 6.37 3.08 1.38
N VAL A 70 5.25 3.60 0.86
CA VAL A 70 5.13 5.01 0.43
C VAL A 70 5.46 5.95 1.59
N ARG A 71 4.90 5.72 2.77
CA ARG A 71 5.15 6.51 3.98
C ARG A 71 6.61 6.47 4.41
N ARG A 72 7.25 5.30 4.36
CA ARG A 72 8.66 5.10 4.75
C ARG A 72 9.66 5.60 3.70
N LYS A 73 9.17 6.10 2.56
CA LYS A 73 10.01 6.58 1.44
C LYS A 73 11.00 5.53 0.94
N VAL A 74 10.57 4.28 0.89
CA VAL A 74 11.41 3.16 0.45
C VAL A 74 11.62 3.15 -1.07
N HIS A 75 11.10 4.14 -1.81
CA HIS A 75 11.43 4.34 -3.23
C HIS A 75 12.86 4.86 -3.43
N VAL A 76 13.82 4.12 -2.84
CA VAL A 76 15.26 4.45 -2.82
C VAL A 76 15.85 4.53 -4.23
N GLU A 77 15.30 3.79 -5.18
CA GLU A 77 15.82 3.74 -6.56
C GLU A 77 15.64 5.08 -7.29
N LEU A 78 14.53 5.77 -7.08
CA LEU A 78 14.32 7.12 -7.63
C LEU A 78 15.25 8.14 -6.98
N ASP A 79 15.52 8.02 -5.68
CA ASP A 79 16.39 8.96 -4.96
C ASP A 79 17.83 8.94 -5.46
N VAL A 80 18.33 7.78 -5.91
CA VAL A 80 19.71 7.68 -6.48
C VAL A 80 19.81 8.40 -7.81
N VAL A 81 18.85 8.18 -8.70
CA VAL A 81 18.83 8.83 -10.02
C VAL A 81 18.59 10.33 -9.89
N VAL A 82 17.70 10.74 -9.02
CA VAL A 82 17.37 12.15 -8.79
C VAL A 82 18.56 12.93 -8.22
N LYS A 83 19.41 12.32 -7.39
CA LYS A 83 20.62 12.96 -6.83
C LYS A 83 21.67 13.33 -7.88
N LEU A 84 21.64 12.75 -9.08
CA LEU A 84 22.53 13.10 -10.18
C LEU A 84 22.20 14.47 -10.82
N PHE A 85 21.00 15.00 -10.58
CA PHE A 85 20.55 16.27 -11.16
C PHE A 85 20.76 17.46 -10.22
N PRO A 86 20.83 18.70 -10.75
CA PRO A 86 20.93 19.90 -9.92
C PRO A 86 19.70 20.04 -8.98
N LEU A 87 19.92 20.60 -7.79
CA LEU A 87 18.92 20.66 -6.70
C LEU A 87 17.54 21.21 -7.10
N LYS A 88 17.50 22.19 -8.00
CA LYS A 88 16.22 22.73 -8.51
C LYS A 88 15.47 21.71 -9.35
N THR A 89 16.17 20.99 -10.22
CA THR A 89 15.61 19.96 -11.09
C THR A 89 15.11 18.77 -10.29
N GLN A 90 15.81 18.40 -9.21
CA GLN A 90 15.38 17.34 -8.31
C GLN A 90 13.96 17.57 -7.77
N TRP A 91 13.65 18.79 -7.37
CA TRP A 91 12.33 19.12 -6.85
C TRP A 91 11.22 18.93 -7.90
N TYR A 92 11.47 19.36 -9.17
CA TYR A 92 10.49 19.17 -10.24
C TYR A 92 10.31 17.70 -10.62
N ILE A 93 11.38 16.91 -10.66
CA ILE A 93 11.31 15.47 -10.94
C ILE A 93 10.50 14.77 -9.85
N MET A 94 10.77 15.04 -8.58
CA MET A 94 10.00 14.47 -7.46
C MET A 94 8.53 14.88 -7.52
N LEU A 95 8.23 16.13 -7.82
CA LEU A 95 6.86 16.62 -7.94
C LEU A 95 6.11 15.87 -9.05
N CYS A 96 6.71 15.76 -10.23
CA CYS A 96 6.14 15.04 -11.35
C CYS A 96 5.90 13.56 -11.02
N SER A 97 6.89 12.91 -10.42
CA SER A 97 6.80 11.50 -10.02
C SER A 97 5.68 11.25 -9.01
N TYR A 98 5.62 12.02 -7.92
CA TYR A 98 4.55 11.85 -6.93
C TYR A 98 3.15 12.18 -7.48
N SER A 99 3.05 13.18 -8.38
CA SER A 99 1.78 13.50 -9.03
C SER A 99 1.31 12.38 -9.94
N LEU A 100 2.22 11.78 -10.69
CA LEU A 100 1.92 10.68 -11.60
C LEU A 100 1.52 9.41 -10.84
N CYS A 101 2.24 9.09 -9.75
CA CYS A 101 1.89 8.00 -8.86
C CYS A 101 0.52 8.21 -8.20
N LEU A 102 0.22 9.44 -7.73
CA LEU A 102 -1.07 9.75 -7.14
C LEU A 102 -2.21 9.55 -8.15
N LEU A 103 -2.04 10.06 -9.38
CA LEU A 103 -3.04 9.92 -10.44
C LEU A 103 -3.29 8.44 -10.76
N TYR A 104 -2.23 7.65 -10.89
CA TYR A 104 -2.33 6.22 -11.17
C TYR A 104 -3.06 5.46 -10.04
N VAL A 105 -2.64 5.65 -8.78
CA VAL A 105 -3.24 4.96 -7.64
C VAL A 105 -4.69 5.41 -7.42
N PHE A 106 -5.00 6.68 -7.64
CA PHE A 106 -6.35 7.22 -7.55
C PHE A 106 -7.28 6.65 -8.64
N ALA A 107 -6.78 6.50 -9.87
CA ALA A 107 -7.52 5.85 -10.94
C ALA A 107 -7.82 4.38 -10.58
N LEU A 108 -6.82 3.64 -10.08
CA LEU A 108 -7.01 2.26 -9.63
C LEU A 108 -7.99 2.16 -8.44
N TRP A 109 -8.01 3.13 -7.56
CA TRP A 109 -8.99 3.19 -6.47
C TRP A 109 -10.42 3.28 -6.99
N ILE A 110 -10.68 4.20 -7.95
CA ILE A 110 -12.00 4.34 -8.57
C ILE A 110 -12.40 3.07 -9.30
N PHE A 111 -11.53 2.52 -10.15
CA PHE A 111 -11.81 1.29 -10.88
C PHE A 111 -12.02 0.10 -9.94
N GLY A 112 -11.27 0.01 -8.84
CA GLY A 112 -11.45 -1.00 -7.82
C GLY A 112 -12.83 -0.93 -7.16
N LEU A 113 -13.31 0.28 -6.83
CA LEU A 113 -14.66 0.47 -6.30
C LEU A 113 -15.75 0.08 -7.31
N MET A 114 -15.58 0.46 -8.58
CA MET A 114 -16.52 0.10 -9.64
C MET A 114 -16.56 -1.43 -9.84
N PHE A 115 -15.40 -2.07 -9.80
CA PHE A 115 -15.29 -3.52 -9.96
C PHE A 115 -15.97 -4.27 -8.79
N VAL A 116 -15.69 -3.88 -7.54
CA VAL A 116 -16.35 -4.48 -6.36
C VAL A 116 -17.87 -4.31 -6.43
N ASN A 117 -18.35 -3.12 -6.86
CA ASN A 117 -19.77 -2.92 -7.02
C ASN A 117 -20.42 -3.83 -8.09
N GLN A 118 -19.71 -4.10 -9.19
CA GLN A 118 -20.16 -5.07 -10.19
C GLN A 118 -20.23 -6.48 -9.61
N VAL A 119 -19.20 -6.93 -8.90
CA VAL A 119 -19.17 -8.28 -8.29
C VAL A 119 -20.32 -8.45 -7.28
N ILE A 120 -20.64 -7.43 -6.50
CA ILE A 120 -21.80 -7.45 -5.60
C ILE A 120 -23.12 -7.59 -6.38
N LEU A 121 -23.26 -6.91 -7.53
CA LEU A 121 -24.47 -6.96 -8.35
C LEU A 121 -24.70 -8.33 -9.01
N TYR A 122 -23.62 -9.06 -9.30
CA TYR A 122 -23.72 -10.41 -9.91
C TYR A 122 -23.93 -11.50 -8.85
N ASP A 123 -23.82 -11.15 -7.54
CA ASP A 123 -23.96 -12.09 -6.42
C ASP A 123 -23.05 -13.33 -6.54
N ASP A 124 -21.85 -13.09 -7.08
CA ASP A 124 -20.88 -14.16 -7.30
C ASP A 124 -20.33 -14.66 -5.97
N VAL A 125 -20.38 -16.00 -5.80
CA VAL A 125 -19.79 -16.70 -4.66
C VAL A 125 -18.56 -17.47 -5.12
N ASN A 126 -17.47 -17.33 -4.39
CA ASN A 126 -16.25 -18.06 -4.69
C ASN A 126 -16.44 -19.55 -4.39
N ILE A 127 -16.32 -20.38 -5.43
CA ILE A 127 -16.55 -21.83 -5.37
C ILE A 127 -15.61 -22.53 -4.38
N LEU A 128 -14.42 -21.97 -4.15
CA LEU A 128 -13.40 -22.58 -3.29
C LEU A 128 -13.58 -22.24 -1.80
N SER A 129 -14.06 -21.04 -1.51
CA SER A 129 -14.12 -20.50 -0.13
C SER A 129 -15.54 -20.40 0.44
N ASP A 130 -16.58 -20.65 -0.36
CA ASP A 130 -17.99 -20.42 -0.03
C ASP A 130 -18.31 -19.00 0.47
N LEU A 131 -17.37 -18.06 0.27
CA LEU A 131 -17.54 -16.64 0.61
C LEU A 131 -17.98 -15.84 -0.61
N PRO A 132 -18.74 -14.75 -0.39
CA PRO A 132 -19.02 -13.79 -1.45
C PRO A 132 -17.73 -13.25 -2.05
N GLU A 133 -17.58 -13.30 -3.37
CA GLU A 133 -16.33 -12.94 -4.07
C GLU A 133 -15.89 -11.49 -3.84
N TRP A 134 -16.84 -10.59 -3.58
CA TRP A 134 -16.54 -9.19 -3.31
C TRP A 134 -15.59 -8.98 -2.10
N ILE A 135 -15.57 -9.92 -1.15
CA ILE A 135 -14.67 -9.85 0.02
C ILE A 135 -13.22 -9.98 -0.44
N HIS A 136 -12.94 -10.88 -1.40
CA HIS A 136 -11.60 -11.07 -1.95
C HIS A 136 -11.11 -9.82 -2.70
N TYR A 137 -12.00 -9.14 -3.42
CA TYR A 137 -11.65 -7.96 -4.23
C TYR A 137 -11.62 -6.63 -3.45
N LEU A 138 -12.21 -6.56 -2.26
CA LEU A 138 -12.20 -5.38 -1.40
C LEU A 138 -10.79 -4.92 -1.01
N CYS A 139 -9.80 -5.81 -1.06
CA CYS A 139 -8.41 -5.46 -0.79
C CYS A 139 -7.91 -4.34 -1.70
N VAL A 140 -8.31 -4.33 -2.98
CA VAL A 140 -7.86 -3.35 -3.98
C VAL A 140 -8.31 -1.93 -3.62
N PRO A 141 -9.60 -1.62 -3.46
CA PRO A 141 -10.01 -0.26 -3.11
C PRO A 141 -9.51 0.18 -1.72
N ILE A 142 -9.41 -0.71 -0.74
CA ILE A 142 -8.85 -0.38 0.57
C ILE A 142 -7.37 0.00 0.45
N GLY A 143 -6.56 -0.86 -0.17
CA GLY A 143 -5.12 -0.62 -0.31
C GLY A 143 -4.80 0.60 -1.17
N MET A 144 -5.46 0.76 -2.32
CA MET A 144 -5.26 1.91 -3.20
C MET A 144 -5.77 3.20 -2.58
N GLY A 145 -6.86 3.16 -1.80
CA GLY A 145 -7.35 4.29 -1.03
C GLY A 145 -6.33 4.78 0.00
N LEU A 146 -5.75 3.87 0.77
CA LEU A 146 -4.68 4.19 1.73
C LEU A 146 -3.44 4.77 1.02
N MET A 147 -3.01 4.16 -0.09
CA MET A 147 -1.88 4.66 -0.87
C MET A 147 -2.14 6.06 -1.44
N SER A 148 -3.34 6.34 -1.97
CA SER A 148 -3.66 7.66 -2.51
C SER A 148 -3.61 8.74 -1.43
N ILE A 149 -4.09 8.47 -0.22
CA ILE A 149 -3.96 9.39 0.93
C ILE A 149 -2.48 9.66 1.23
N ARG A 150 -1.63 8.62 1.22
CA ARG A 150 -0.18 8.77 1.51
C ARG A 150 0.54 9.57 0.43
N TYR A 151 0.28 9.31 -0.85
CA TYR A 151 0.86 10.11 -1.94
C TYR A 151 0.39 11.57 -1.89
N ALA A 152 -0.88 11.82 -1.58
CA ALA A 152 -1.39 13.18 -1.39
C ALA A 152 -0.68 13.89 -0.23
N GLN A 153 -0.46 13.22 0.91
CA GLN A 153 0.29 13.76 2.05
C GLN A 153 1.73 14.13 1.66
N GLU A 154 2.45 13.23 0.96
CA GLU A 154 3.82 13.50 0.52
C GLU A 154 3.88 14.66 -0.48
N LEU A 155 2.92 14.77 -1.37
CA LEU A 155 2.79 15.87 -2.33
C LEU A 155 2.62 17.21 -1.60
N VAL A 156 1.73 17.29 -0.62
CA VAL A 156 1.52 18.49 0.20
C VAL A 156 2.80 18.87 0.96
N ILE A 157 3.52 17.88 1.47
CA ILE A 157 4.80 18.11 2.16
C ILE A 157 5.84 18.69 1.18
N LEU A 158 5.91 18.13 -0.04
CA LEU A 158 6.84 18.59 -1.06
C LEU A 158 6.55 20.01 -1.50
N PHE A 159 5.27 20.38 -1.69
CA PHE A 159 4.86 21.75 -1.99
C PHE A 159 5.22 22.73 -0.88
N LYS A 160 4.99 22.38 0.38
CA LYS A 160 5.32 23.23 1.54
C LYS A 160 6.83 23.45 1.69
N LYS A 161 7.66 22.48 1.27
CA LYS A 161 9.12 22.62 1.30
C LYS A 161 9.64 23.59 0.24
N GLY A 162 8.95 23.68 -0.89
CA GLY A 162 9.35 24.48 -2.04
C GLY A 162 10.64 23.97 -2.71
N PRO A 163 11.07 24.59 -3.81
CA PRO A 163 12.31 24.23 -4.50
C PRO A 163 13.51 24.42 -3.58
N MET A 164 14.36 23.40 -3.49
CA MET A 164 15.59 23.46 -2.71
C MET A 164 16.55 24.44 -3.37
N THR A 165 16.75 25.60 -2.75
CA THR A 165 17.73 26.59 -3.18
C THR A 165 19.00 26.40 -2.38
N THR A 166 20.17 26.59 -3.03
CA THR A 166 21.52 26.44 -2.46
C THR A 166 21.73 27.27 -1.18
N ASP A 167 21.00 28.38 -1.05
CA ASP A 167 21.04 29.24 0.13
C ASP A 167 20.47 28.62 1.43
N LYS A 168 19.61 27.58 1.30
CA LYS A 168 19.09 26.85 2.48
C LYS A 168 20.10 25.87 3.06
N ILE A 169 21.06 25.40 2.26
CA ILE A 169 22.10 24.46 2.71
C ILE A 169 23.21 25.20 3.43
N ARG A 170 23.45 26.48 3.10
CA ARG A 170 24.50 27.32 3.72
C ARG A 170 24.15 27.81 5.13
N LYS A 171 22.89 27.60 5.56
CA LYS A 171 22.38 28.00 6.90
C LYS A 171 22.17 26.81 7.86
N ILE A 172 22.66 25.61 7.51
CA ILE A 172 22.73 24.43 8.36
C ILE A 172 24.20 24.14 8.68
#